data_8a0e8d89cc748c37328fd7ad5cccbd8c
#
_entry.id   8a0e8d89cc748c37328fd7ad5cccbd8c
#
_cell.length_a   1.000
_cell.length_b   1.000
_cell.length_c   1.000
_cell.angle_alpha   90.00
_cell.angle_beta   90.00
_cell.angle_gamma   90.00
#
_symmetry.space_group_name_H-M   'P 1'
#
loop_
_entity.id
_entity.type
_entity.pdbx_description
1 polymer ?
#
loop_
_entity_poly.entity_id
_entity_poly.type
_entity_poly.pdbx_seq_one_letter_code
_entity_poly.pdbx_strand_id
1 'polypeptide(L)'
;MGLITSRQLLQYYGEYKEREITFNRQVIDVLKLLPREVYLKCQGDQIPCVLYSSSMTGAKIVANLNAAAMQRLRLANNSVSLRFAFQRTEKGEPLFFFVPAKITNYTFYNAEKPDLYFLSIEYTSKPPEDLIEMLGQLFDANTNFQRRKDERIDLNPTTIKALSVEGKEAALVVDKQIKKCIIRDLSFSGAKVLLFGAVAEDVQKTAVFQFSLTGQKQKILIPGTIVRFEEVVGREDIGAFGISFVEEKTPMSYKMVINNYLRIHRQAHR
;
A
#
# COMPACT_ATOMS: atom_id res chain seq x y z
N MET A 1 -12.36 -1.38 9.13
CA MET A 1 -11.58 -0.13 9.14
C MET A 1 -12.10 0.74 10.29
N GLY A 2 -11.23 1.21 11.20
CA GLY A 2 -11.64 2.17 12.23
C GLY A 2 -11.95 3.51 11.56
N LEU A 3 -13.00 4.18 12.02
CA LEU A 3 -13.38 5.51 11.53
C LEU A 3 -12.20 6.49 11.75
N ILE A 4 -11.79 7.16 10.69
CA ILE A 4 -10.80 8.24 10.77
C ILE A 4 -11.51 9.50 11.21
N THR A 5 -10.95 10.20 12.20
CA THR A 5 -11.51 11.45 12.71
C THR A 5 -11.12 12.64 11.80
N SER A 6 -11.94 13.70 11.80
CA SER A 6 -11.61 14.94 11.06
C SER A 6 -10.24 15.51 11.47
N ARG A 7 -9.85 15.35 12.74
CA ARG A 7 -8.52 15.74 13.22
C ARG A 7 -7.39 14.97 12.53
N GLN A 8 -7.57 13.67 12.31
CA GLN A 8 -6.57 12.84 11.60
C GLN A 8 -6.48 13.19 10.13
N LEU A 9 -7.61 13.50 9.47
CA LEU A 9 -7.60 13.96 8.07
C LEU A 9 -6.83 15.29 7.94
N LEU A 10 -7.03 16.22 8.86
CA LEU A 10 -6.27 17.47 8.89
C LEU A 10 -4.78 17.23 9.13
N GLN A 11 -4.43 16.31 10.03
CA GLN A 11 -3.05 15.91 10.28
C GLN A 11 -2.41 15.29 9.03
N TYR A 12 -3.08 14.35 8.37
CA TYR A 12 -2.58 13.73 7.13
C TYR A 12 -2.35 14.76 6.05
N TYR A 13 -3.32 15.64 5.83
CA TYR A 13 -3.18 16.70 4.84
C TYR A 13 -1.99 17.63 5.15
N GLY A 14 -1.83 18.06 6.39
CA GLY A 14 -0.74 18.95 6.81
C GLY A 14 0.64 18.28 6.78
N GLU A 15 0.74 17.05 7.31
CA GLU A 15 2.02 16.33 7.45
C GLU A 15 2.55 15.80 6.10
N TYR A 16 1.63 15.37 5.21
CA TYR A 16 1.99 14.71 3.95
C TYR A 16 1.71 15.56 2.72
N LYS A 17 1.47 16.86 2.87
CA LYS A 17 1.07 17.77 1.80
C LYS A 17 1.99 17.69 0.58
N GLU A 18 3.31 17.73 0.81
CA GLU A 18 4.34 17.73 -0.23
C GLU A 18 4.87 16.33 -0.57
N ARG A 19 4.36 15.29 0.09
CA ARG A 19 4.79 13.93 -0.20
C ARG A 19 4.06 13.38 -1.40
N GLU A 20 4.82 12.73 -2.27
CA GLU A 20 4.31 12.10 -3.49
C GLU A 20 4.42 10.57 -3.38
N ILE A 21 3.41 9.85 -3.84
CA ILE A 21 3.43 8.40 -3.95
C ILE A 21 3.25 7.98 -5.41
N THR A 22 4.11 7.07 -5.87
CA THR A 22 4.01 6.48 -7.21
C THR A 22 3.00 5.34 -7.23
N PHE A 23 2.09 5.35 -8.19
CA PHE A 23 1.06 4.32 -8.36
C PHE A 23 1.62 3.10 -9.11
N ASN A 24 2.54 2.40 -8.46
CA ASN A 24 2.98 1.10 -8.92
C ASN A 24 1.89 0.03 -8.66
N ARG A 25 2.12 -1.20 -9.15
CA ARG A 25 1.16 -2.30 -9.01
C ARG A 25 0.74 -2.53 -7.56
N GLN A 26 1.67 -2.46 -6.60
CA GLN A 26 1.36 -2.69 -5.18
C GLN A 26 0.42 -1.62 -4.60
N VAL A 27 0.64 -0.34 -4.94
CA VAL A 27 -0.21 0.77 -4.50
C VAL A 27 -1.59 0.68 -5.14
N ILE A 28 -1.65 0.37 -6.44
CA ILE A 28 -2.91 0.16 -7.17
C ILE A 28 -3.74 -0.96 -6.53
N ASP A 29 -3.10 -2.10 -6.24
CA ASP A 29 -3.77 -3.27 -5.64
C ASP A 29 -4.26 -2.98 -4.22
N VAL A 30 -3.47 -2.29 -3.40
CA VAL A 30 -3.81 -1.95 -2.00
C VAL A 30 -4.96 -0.94 -1.93
N LEU A 31 -4.90 0.10 -2.75
CA LEU A 31 -5.97 1.10 -2.83
C LEU A 31 -7.18 0.60 -3.62
N LYS A 32 -7.03 -0.53 -4.35
CA LYS A 32 -8.04 -1.03 -5.28
C LYS A 32 -8.43 0.04 -6.32
N LEU A 33 -7.43 0.80 -6.79
CA LEU A 33 -7.64 1.75 -7.87
C LEU A 33 -8.12 1.01 -9.12
N LEU A 34 -9.06 1.60 -9.85
CA LEU A 34 -9.54 1.13 -11.15
C LEU A 34 -8.84 1.94 -12.25
N PRO A 35 -7.68 1.51 -12.79
CA PRO A 35 -6.86 2.35 -13.68
C PRO A 35 -7.57 2.74 -14.99
N ARG A 36 -8.48 1.88 -15.48
CA ARG A 36 -9.26 2.15 -16.71
C ARG A 36 -10.33 3.20 -16.53
N GLU A 37 -10.67 3.53 -15.28
CA GLU A 37 -11.69 4.51 -14.91
C GLU A 37 -11.07 5.85 -14.50
N VAL A 38 -9.74 6.00 -14.62
CA VAL A 38 -9.03 7.26 -14.38
C VAL A 38 -8.97 8.06 -15.68
N TYR A 39 -9.47 9.30 -15.64
CA TYR A 39 -9.42 10.20 -16.79
C TYR A 39 -9.46 11.66 -16.36
N LEU A 40 -9.00 12.54 -17.26
CA LEU A 40 -9.23 13.98 -17.16
C LEU A 40 -10.56 14.33 -17.80
N LYS A 41 -11.35 15.16 -17.14
CA LYS A 41 -12.53 15.81 -17.70
C LYS A 41 -12.19 17.25 -18.06
N CYS A 42 -12.43 17.64 -19.32
CA CYS A 42 -12.22 18.98 -19.83
C CYS A 42 -13.37 19.38 -20.77
N GLN A 43 -14.12 20.41 -20.44
CA GLN A 43 -15.24 20.93 -21.26
C GLN A 43 -16.24 19.84 -21.73
N GLY A 44 -16.53 18.88 -20.87
CA GLY A 44 -17.44 17.77 -21.17
C GLY A 44 -16.78 16.50 -21.71
N ASP A 45 -15.60 16.62 -22.31
CA ASP A 45 -14.86 15.48 -22.83
C ASP A 45 -14.09 14.74 -21.74
N GLN A 46 -13.88 13.43 -21.98
CA GLN A 46 -13.09 12.53 -21.13
C GLN A 46 -11.79 12.15 -21.87
N ILE A 47 -10.66 12.46 -21.27
CA ILE A 47 -9.34 12.12 -21.80
C ILE A 47 -8.78 11.01 -20.91
N PRO A 48 -8.77 9.75 -21.37
CA PRO A 48 -8.20 8.63 -20.60
C PRO A 48 -6.74 8.90 -20.25
N CYS A 49 -6.36 8.57 -19.02
CA CYS A 49 -4.99 8.75 -18.57
C CYS A 49 -4.55 7.66 -17.60
N VAL A 50 -3.24 7.49 -17.46
CA VAL A 50 -2.62 6.63 -16.47
C VAL A 50 -2.13 7.50 -15.34
N LEU A 51 -2.58 7.23 -14.11
CA LEU A 51 -2.08 7.89 -12.92
C LEU A 51 -0.69 7.34 -12.60
N TYR A 52 0.32 8.21 -12.70
CA TYR A 52 1.70 7.87 -12.39
C TYR A 52 2.00 8.08 -10.90
N SER A 53 1.65 9.25 -10.36
CA SER A 53 1.84 9.57 -8.94
C SER A 53 0.82 10.58 -8.47
N SER A 54 0.64 10.70 -7.16
CA SER A 54 -0.18 11.73 -6.53
C SER A 54 0.39 12.16 -5.18
N SER A 55 0.16 13.41 -4.84
CA SER A 55 0.32 14.02 -3.52
C SER A 55 -1.03 14.52 -3.02
N MET A 56 -1.03 15.27 -1.89
CA MET A 56 -2.25 15.95 -1.42
C MET A 56 -2.58 17.22 -2.22
N THR A 57 -1.63 17.70 -3.04
CA THR A 57 -1.76 18.98 -3.78
C THR A 57 -1.73 18.84 -5.29
N GLY A 58 -1.45 17.63 -5.80
CA GLY A 58 -1.37 17.43 -7.23
C GLY A 58 -1.13 15.98 -7.63
N ALA A 59 -1.01 15.75 -8.93
CA ALA A 59 -0.70 14.44 -9.49
C ALA A 59 0.14 14.56 -10.76
N LYS A 60 0.77 13.45 -11.13
CA LYS A 60 1.43 13.26 -12.41
C LYS A 60 0.72 12.14 -13.16
N ILE A 61 0.43 12.37 -14.42
CA ILE A 61 -0.33 11.43 -15.26
C ILE A 61 0.31 11.30 -16.63
N VAL A 62 0.01 10.20 -17.31
CA VAL A 62 0.36 9.99 -18.72
C VAL A 62 -0.95 9.96 -19.51
N ALA A 63 -1.07 10.81 -20.52
CA ALA A 63 -2.26 10.91 -21.37
C ALA A 63 -1.90 11.03 -22.84
N ASN A 64 -2.76 10.49 -23.70
CA ASN A 64 -2.68 10.73 -25.14
C ASN A 64 -3.45 12.00 -25.46
N LEU A 65 -2.75 13.02 -26.01
CA LEU A 65 -3.30 14.33 -26.33
C LEU A 65 -3.12 14.61 -27.81
N ASN A 66 -4.12 14.25 -28.62
CA ASN A 66 -4.18 14.67 -30.02
C ASN A 66 -4.40 16.18 -30.13
N ALA A 67 -4.27 16.73 -31.35
CA ALA A 67 -4.40 18.17 -31.61
C ALA A 67 -5.73 18.75 -31.09
N ALA A 68 -6.84 18.01 -31.22
CA ALA A 68 -8.15 18.47 -30.76
C ALA A 68 -8.23 18.53 -29.22
N ALA A 69 -7.67 17.55 -28.51
CA ALA A 69 -7.58 17.54 -27.05
C ALA A 69 -6.70 18.69 -26.54
N MET A 70 -5.56 18.93 -27.19
CA MET A 70 -4.65 20.04 -26.85
C MET A 70 -5.34 21.41 -27.08
N GLN A 71 -6.10 21.57 -28.14
CA GLN A 71 -6.83 22.80 -28.37
C GLN A 71 -7.89 23.05 -27.27
N ARG A 72 -8.66 22.02 -26.89
CA ARG A 72 -9.64 22.13 -25.79
C ARG A 72 -9.00 22.49 -24.46
N LEU A 73 -7.88 21.84 -24.11
CA LEU A 73 -7.14 22.17 -22.89
C LEU A 73 -6.68 23.63 -22.87
N ARG A 74 -6.18 24.16 -24.02
CA ARG A 74 -5.80 25.57 -24.14
C ARG A 74 -7.00 26.52 -23.98
N LEU A 75 -8.12 26.20 -24.61
CA LEU A 75 -9.35 26.99 -24.48
C LEU A 75 -9.89 26.99 -23.04
N ALA A 76 -9.71 25.92 -22.32
CA ALA A 76 -10.05 25.81 -20.89
C ALA A 76 -8.98 26.42 -19.95
N ASN A 77 -7.97 27.12 -20.48
CA ASN A 77 -6.84 27.65 -19.72
C ASN A 77 -6.17 26.53 -18.83
N ASN A 78 -6.04 25.33 -19.39
CA ASN A 78 -5.51 24.13 -18.76
C ASN A 78 -6.31 23.67 -17.52
N SER A 79 -7.51 24.18 -17.28
CA SER A 79 -8.39 23.77 -16.21
C SER A 79 -9.05 22.43 -16.54
N VAL A 80 -8.93 21.47 -15.62
CA VAL A 80 -9.41 20.09 -15.76
C VAL A 80 -9.99 19.58 -14.45
N SER A 81 -10.66 18.44 -14.49
CA SER A 81 -10.95 17.66 -13.28
C SER A 81 -10.38 16.26 -13.45
N LEU A 82 -9.55 15.81 -12.51
CA LEU A 82 -9.05 14.45 -12.49
C LEU A 82 -10.06 13.54 -11.80
N ARG A 83 -10.54 12.52 -12.49
CA ARG A 83 -11.37 11.47 -11.90
C ARG A 83 -10.51 10.37 -11.33
N PHE A 84 -10.76 10.04 -10.05
CA PHE A 84 -10.30 8.82 -9.40
C PHE A 84 -11.46 7.85 -9.28
N ALA A 85 -11.17 6.55 -9.36
CA ALA A 85 -12.15 5.49 -9.14
C ALA A 85 -11.50 4.33 -8.36
N PHE A 86 -12.15 3.90 -7.27
CA PHE A 86 -11.64 2.86 -6.38
C PHE A 86 -12.74 1.82 -6.11
N GLN A 87 -12.39 0.55 -6.03
CA GLN A 87 -13.29 -0.52 -5.64
C GLN A 87 -13.28 -0.68 -4.13
N ARG A 88 -14.34 -0.25 -3.42
CA ARG A 88 -14.41 -0.39 -1.95
C ARG A 88 -14.61 -1.84 -1.49
N THR A 89 -15.50 -2.56 -2.14
CA THR A 89 -15.80 -3.97 -1.84
C THR A 89 -15.92 -4.77 -3.14
N GLU A 90 -15.77 -6.10 -3.09
CA GLU A 90 -15.83 -6.94 -4.30
C GLU A 90 -17.19 -6.87 -5.03
N LYS A 91 -18.28 -6.54 -4.33
CA LYS A 91 -19.66 -6.50 -4.87
C LYS A 91 -20.32 -5.11 -4.77
N GLY A 92 -19.61 -4.11 -4.26
CA GLY A 92 -20.12 -2.76 -4.10
C GLY A 92 -19.88 -1.88 -5.33
N GLU A 93 -20.62 -0.79 -5.44
CA GLU A 93 -20.36 0.23 -6.45
C GLU A 93 -18.98 0.86 -6.22
N PRO A 94 -18.23 1.18 -7.30
CA PRO A 94 -16.98 1.88 -7.18
C PRO A 94 -17.17 3.26 -6.53
N LEU A 95 -16.28 3.62 -5.63
CA LEU A 95 -16.16 4.99 -5.17
C LEU A 95 -15.45 5.79 -6.24
N PHE A 96 -16.06 6.86 -6.69
CA PHE A 96 -15.39 7.80 -7.59
C PHE A 96 -15.61 9.24 -7.16
N PHE A 97 -14.64 10.08 -7.48
CA PHE A 97 -14.71 11.52 -7.25
C PHE A 97 -13.85 12.28 -8.25
N PHE A 98 -14.16 13.55 -8.39
CA PHE A 98 -13.44 14.47 -9.25
C PHE A 98 -12.65 15.46 -8.39
N VAL A 99 -11.39 15.67 -8.75
CA VAL A 99 -10.54 16.67 -8.11
C VAL A 99 -10.28 17.78 -9.12
N PRO A 100 -10.79 19.02 -8.90
CA PRO A 100 -10.49 20.16 -9.75
C PRO A 100 -8.99 20.45 -9.76
N ALA A 101 -8.44 20.67 -10.95
CA ALA A 101 -7.00 20.80 -11.13
C ALA A 101 -6.66 21.69 -12.32
N LYS A 102 -5.39 22.08 -12.40
CA LYS A 102 -4.81 22.78 -13.53
C LYS A 102 -3.57 22.06 -14.01
N ILE A 103 -3.42 21.87 -15.31
CA ILE A 103 -2.19 21.34 -15.90
C ILE A 103 -1.13 22.44 -15.86
N THR A 104 -0.02 22.16 -15.18
CA THR A 104 1.09 23.12 -14.98
C THR A 104 2.28 22.82 -15.87
N ASN A 105 2.43 21.56 -16.30
CA ASN A 105 3.53 21.19 -17.19
C ASN A 105 3.12 20.07 -18.16
N TYR A 106 3.72 20.11 -19.36
CA TYR A 106 3.61 19.13 -20.44
C TYR A 106 5.01 18.69 -20.85
N THR A 107 5.30 17.40 -20.74
CA THR A 107 6.56 16.82 -21.21
C THR A 107 6.24 15.63 -22.12
N PHE A 108 6.94 15.48 -23.23
CA PHE A 108 6.81 14.29 -24.05
C PHE A 108 7.19 13.04 -23.24
N TYR A 109 6.33 12.05 -23.23
CA TYR A 109 6.59 10.80 -22.53
C TYR A 109 7.62 9.94 -23.26
N ASN A 110 7.51 9.91 -24.61
CA ASN A 110 8.41 9.18 -25.50
C ASN A 110 8.50 9.90 -26.83
N ALA A 111 9.71 10.09 -27.36
CA ALA A 111 9.95 10.74 -28.65
C ALA A 111 9.29 9.99 -29.84
N GLU A 112 9.13 8.67 -29.75
CA GLU A 112 8.48 7.84 -30.77
C GLU A 112 6.96 7.96 -30.80
N LYS A 113 6.36 8.53 -29.74
CA LYS A 113 4.90 8.71 -29.59
C LYS A 113 4.58 10.17 -29.33
N PRO A 114 4.47 11.00 -30.38
CA PRO A 114 4.36 12.45 -30.26
C PRO A 114 3.09 12.93 -29.55
N ASP A 115 2.04 12.11 -29.49
CA ASP A 115 0.78 12.44 -28.83
C ASP A 115 0.75 11.98 -27.36
N LEU A 116 1.80 11.28 -26.87
CA LEU A 116 1.84 10.79 -25.49
C LEU A 116 2.60 11.76 -24.60
N TYR A 117 1.88 12.36 -23.66
CA TYR A 117 2.42 13.38 -22.75
C TYR A 117 2.43 12.89 -21.30
N PHE A 118 3.51 13.28 -20.61
CA PHE A 118 3.60 13.25 -19.17
C PHE A 118 3.18 14.64 -18.66
N LEU A 119 2.11 14.68 -17.87
CA LEU A 119 1.52 15.91 -17.38
C LEU A 119 1.71 16.06 -15.89
N SER A 120 2.11 17.23 -15.44
CA SER A 120 2.02 17.64 -14.04
C SER A 120 0.76 18.46 -13.86
N ILE A 121 -0.03 18.11 -12.83
CA ILE A 121 -1.27 18.81 -12.51
C ILE A 121 -1.27 19.22 -11.04
N GLU A 122 -1.76 20.42 -10.76
CA GLU A 122 -1.96 20.94 -9.41
C GLU A 122 -3.45 21.00 -9.10
N TYR A 123 -3.83 20.54 -7.92
CA TYR A 123 -5.21 20.62 -7.45
C TYR A 123 -5.55 22.08 -7.13
N THR A 124 -6.66 22.59 -7.65
CA THR A 124 -7.11 23.97 -7.43
C THR A 124 -7.91 24.12 -6.15
N SER A 125 -8.28 23.00 -5.51
CA SER A 125 -8.94 22.95 -4.20
C SER A 125 -8.40 21.76 -3.39
N LYS A 126 -8.65 21.78 -2.08
CA LYS A 126 -8.36 20.64 -1.22
C LYS A 126 -9.08 19.40 -1.76
N PRO A 127 -8.37 18.25 -1.91
CA PRO A 127 -9.00 17.04 -2.41
C PRO A 127 -10.04 16.49 -1.43
N PRO A 128 -10.95 15.63 -1.88
CA PRO A 128 -11.94 14.98 -1.03
C PRO A 128 -11.31 14.21 0.14
N GLU A 129 -12.05 14.12 1.24
CA GLU A 129 -11.59 13.44 2.45
C GLU A 129 -11.21 11.97 2.21
N ASP A 130 -11.96 11.28 1.36
CA ASP A 130 -11.62 9.89 0.95
C ASP A 130 -10.23 9.79 0.33
N LEU A 131 -9.82 10.74 -0.55
CA LEU A 131 -8.48 10.73 -1.14
C LEU A 131 -7.41 11.06 -0.10
N ILE A 132 -7.67 12.03 0.77
CA ILE A 132 -6.76 12.37 1.88
C ILE A 132 -6.57 11.18 2.80
N GLU A 133 -7.65 10.47 3.13
CA GLU A 133 -7.60 9.25 3.94
C GLU A 133 -6.74 8.18 3.28
N MET A 134 -7.02 7.86 2.01
CA MET A 134 -6.32 6.80 1.28
C MET A 134 -4.82 7.08 1.15
N LEU A 135 -4.45 8.28 0.70
CA LEU A 135 -3.05 8.68 0.57
C LEU A 135 -2.38 8.80 1.94
N GLY A 136 -3.09 9.39 2.92
CA GLY A 136 -2.59 9.56 4.28
C GLY A 136 -2.25 8.24 4.95
N GLN A 137 -3.08 7.22 4.81
CA GLN A 137 -2.81 5.88 5.33
C GLN A 137 -1.56 5.25 4.69
N LEU A 138 -1.36 5.44 3.38
CA LEU A 138 -0.17 4.94 2.69
C LEU A 138 1.11 5.65 3.17
N PHE A 139 1.08 6.97 3.28
CA PHE A 139 2.21 7.75 3.78
C PHE A 139 2.54 7.41 5.23
N ASP A 140 1.50 7.27 6.07
CA ASP A 140 1.65 6.91 7.48
C ASP A 140 2.27 5.51 7.62
N ALA A 141 1.80 4.52 6.84
CA ALA A 141 2.36 3.18 6.83
C ALA A 141 3.84 3.17 6.43
N ASN A 142 4.23 3.91 5.39
CA ASN A 142 5.63 4.03 4.98
C ASN A 142 6.48 4.74 6.04
N THR A 143 5.97 5.81 6.65
CA THR A 143 6.69 6.56 7.68
C THR A 143 6.89 5.74 8.95
N ASN A 144 5.84 5.04 9.38
CA ASN A 144 5.88 4.21 10.58
C ASN A 144 6.72 2.94 10.37
N PHE A 145 6.75 2.39 9.17
CA PHE A 145 7.66 1.31 8.82
C PHE A 145 9.12 1.67 9.13
N GLN A 146 9.53 2.90 8.82
CA GLN A 146 10.90 3.37 9.12
C GLN A 146 11.15 3.62 10.61
N ARG A 147 10.14 4.14 11.30
CA ARG A 147 10.28 4.59 12.72
C ARG A 147 10.07 3.47 13.75
N ARG A 148 9.36 2.38 13.39
CA ARG A 148 8.84 1.37 14.34
C ARG A 148 9.17 -0.05 13.92
N LYS A 149 10.35 -0.25 13.35
CA LYS A 149 10.79 -1.53 12.78
C LYS A 149 10.59 -2.72 13.72
N ASP A 150 10.83 -2.53 15.02
CA ASP A 150 10.97 -3.59 15.99
C ASP A 150 9.78 -3.76 16.95
N GLU A 151 8.71 -2.96 16.77
CA GLU A 151 7.49 -3.12 17.58
C GLU A 151 6.78 -4.43 17.21
N ARG A 152 6.79 -5.39 18.15
CA ARG A 152 6.27 -6.75 17.93
C ARG A 152 4.84 -6.87 18.40
N ILE A 153 4.05 -7.60 17.62
CA ILE A 153 2.64 -7.90 17.86
C ILE A 153 2.51 -9.40 18.06
N ASP A 154 2.28 -9.84 19.30
CA ASP A 154 2.02 -11.25 19.59
C ASP A 154 0.69 -11.69 18.97
N LEU A 155 0.69 -12.83 18.28
CA LEU A 155 -0.52 -13.39 17.69
C LEU A 155 -1.31 -14.21 18.71
N ASN A 156 -2.40 -13.61 19.16
CA ASN A 156 -3.47 -14.25 19.95
C ASN A 156 -4.82 -14.09 19.21
N PRO A 157 -5.91 -14.69 19.68
CA PRO A 157 -7.21 -14.61 18.98
C PRO A 157 -7.69 -13.18 18.69
N THR A 158 -7.41 -12.23 19.59
CA THR A 158 -7.79 -10.82 19.45
C THR A 158 -6.95 -10.12 18.37
N THR A 159 -5.63 -10.31 18.41
CA THR A 159 -4.71 -9.68 17.46
C THR A 159 -4.85 -10.26 16.06
N ILE A 160 -5.09 -11.57 15.92
CA ILE A 160 -5.39 -12.23 14.65
C ILE A 160 -6.59 -11.56 13.96
N LYS A 161 -7.69 -11.38 14.70
CA LYS A 161 -8.89 -10.71 14.18
C LYS A 161 -8.62 -9.25 13.81
N ALA A 162 -7.91 -8.52 14.68
CA ALA A 162 -7.59 -7.10 14.46
C ALA A 162 -6.64 -6.88 13.26
N LEU A 163 -5.68 -7.78 13.04
CA LEU A 163 -4.78 -7.79 11.89
C LEU A 163 -5.42 -8.36 10.62
N SER A 164 -6.63 -8.92 10.73
CA SER A 164 -7.28 -9.65 9.63
C SER A 164 -6.42 -10.79 9.06
N VAL A 165 -5.61 -11.46 9.91
CA VAL A 165 -4.82 -12.63 9.51
C VAL A 165 -5.73 -13.85 9.51
N GLU A 166 -5.59 -14.73 8.51
CA GLU A 166 -6.37 -15.96 8.39
C GLU A 166 -5.79 -17.07 9.28
N GLY A 167 -5.92 -16.90 10.62
CA GLY A 167 -5.36 -17.82 11.60
C GLY A 167 -3.86 -17.59 11.88
N LYS A 168 -3.25 -18.57 12.57
CA LYS A 168 -1.80 -18.57 12.89
C LYS A 168 -0.96 -19.35 11.89
N GLU A 169 -1.59 -20.05 10.97
CA GLU A 169 -0.91 -20.91 10.02
C GLU A 169 -0.23 -20.08 8.92
N ALA A 170 1.01 -20.44 8.65
CA ALA A 170 1.84 -19.80 7.64
C ALA A 170 2.77 -20.85 7.00
N ALA A 171 3.53 -20.42 6.02
CA ALA A 171 4.58 -21.23 5.44
C ALA A 171 5.88 -20.42 5.31
N LEU A 172 6.99 -21.10 5.46
CA LEU A 172 8.32 -20.59 5.20
C LEU A 172 8.91 -21.40 4.03
N VAL A 173 9.22 -20.75 2.92
CA VAL A 173 9.87 -21.39 1.77
C VAL A 173 11.37 -21.16 1.91
N VAL A 174 12.11 -22.25 2.14
CA VAL A 174 13.57 -22.28 2.28
C VAL A 174 14.11 -23.31 1.29
N ASP A 175 15.11 -22.97 0.50
CA ASP A 175 15.72 -23.88 -0.50
C ASP A 175 14.67 -24.57 -1.41
N LYS A 176 13.64 -23.82 -1.82
CA LYS A 176 12.48 -24.30 -2.61
C LYS A 176 11.57 -25.30 -1.88
N GLN A 177 11.80 -25.59 -0.61
CA GLN A 177 10.95 -26.42 0.23
C GLN A 177 9.96 -25.59 1.03
N ILE A 178 8.71 -26.02 1.05
CA ILE A 178 7.65 -25.36 1.83
C ILE A 178 7.57 -26.00 3.19
N LYS A 179 7.95 -25.26 4.22
CA LYS A 179 7.84 -25.66 5.63
C LYS A 179 6.64 -24.98 6.26
N LYS A 180 5.64 -25.76 6.72
CA LYS A 180 4.50 -25.21 7.46
C LYS A 180 4.99 -24.69 8.82
N CYS A 181 4.51 -23.53 9.21
CA CYS A 181 4.87 -22.91 10.49
C CYS A 181 3.67 -22.22 11.15
N ILE A 182 3.84 -21.91 12.43
CA ILE A 182 2.87 -21.16 13.22
C ILE A 182 3.46 -19.80 13.53
N ILE A 183 2.74 -18.73 13.23
CA ILE A 183 3.17 -17.37 13.54
C ILE A 183 3.05 -17.13 15.05
N ARG A 184 4.14 -16.73 15.70
CA ARG A 184 4.19 -16.32 17.09
C ARG A 184 3.95 -14.83 17.25
N ASP A 185 4.76 -14.02 16.53
CA ASP A 185 4.65 -12.58 16.50
C ASP A 185 4.98 -12.01 15.10
N LEU A 186 4.53 -10.79 14.87
CA LEU A 186 4.80 -10.01 13.66
C LEU A 186 5.30 -8.62 14.04
N SER A 187 6.20 -8.06 13.23
CA SER A 187 6.60 -6.65 13.29
C SER A 187 6.75 -6.11 11.88
N PHE A 188 7.02 -4.81 11.72
CA PHE A 188 7.32 -4.28 10.39
C PHE A 188 8.55 -4.92 9.74
N SER A 189 9.58 -5.22 10.53
CA SER A 189 10.88 -5.71 10.04
C SER A 189 11.02 -7.23 10.05
N GLY A 190 10.07 -7.98 10.63
CA GLY A 190 10.24 -9.42 10.77
C GLY A 190 9.08 -10.16 11.39
N ALA A 191 9.29 -11.46 11.58
CA ALA A 191 8.36 -12.35 12.24
C ALA A 191 9.11 -13.36 13.12
N LYS A 192 8.46 -13.85 14.15
CA LYS A 192 8.86 -15.07 14.88
C LYS A 192 7.87 -16.18 14.56
N VAL A 193 8.38 -17.32 14.11
CA VAL A 193 7.56 -18.48 13.74
C VAL A 193 8.04 -19.73 14.44
N LEU A 194 7.11 -20.67 14.64
CA LEU A 194 7.39 -22.00 15.18
C LEU A 194 7.32 -23.01 14.04
N LEU A 195 8.37 -23.83 13.88
CA LEU A 195 8.43 -24.93 12.92
C LEU A 195 8.58 -26.26 13.62
N PHE A 196 7.91 -27.29 13.09
CA PHE A 196 8.06 -28.68 13.53
C PHE A 196 9.24 -29.34 12.80
N GLY A 197 9.98 -30.21 13.51
CA GLY A 197 11.12 -30.92 12.94
C GLY A 197 12.25 -30.00 12.45
N ALA A 198 12.38 -28.83 13.05
CA ALA A 198 13.27 -27.80 12.60
C ALA A 198 14.68 -27.98 13.18
N VAL A 199 15.66 -27.70 12.35
CA VAL A 199 17.08 -27.75 12.71
C VAL A 199 17.72 -26.36 12.58
N ALA A 200 18.70 -26.08 13.43
CA ALA A 200 19.42 -24.81 13.44
C ALA A 200 20.15 -24.49 12.10
N GLU A 201 20.34 -25.47 11.24
CA GLU A 201 21.00 -25.35 9.93
C GLU A 201 20.28 -24.40 8.94
N ASP A 202 19.02 -24.04 9.20
CA ASP A 202 18.30 -23.06 8.37
C ASP A 202 18.65 -21.61 8.71
N VAL A 203 19.42 -21.36 9.76
CA VAL A 203 19.88 -20.00 10.12
C VAL A 203 20.81 -19.45 9.04
N GLN A 204 20.68 -18.18 8.73
CA GLN A 204 21.35 -17.44 7.64
C GLN A 204 20.87 -17.81 6.22
N LYS A 205 19.90 -18.72 6.06
CA LYS A 205 19.29 -18.97 4.75
C LYS A 205 18.28 -17.91 4.38
N THR A 206 18.19 -17.63 3.09
CA THR A 206 17.10 -16.83 2.54
C THR A 206 15.80 -17.60 2.58
N ALA A 207 14.73 -16.91 2.90
CA ALA A 207 13.40 -17.51 3.01
C ALA A 207 12.33 -16.57 2.43
N VAL A 208 11.20 -17.16 2.01
CA VAL A 208 9.99 -16.40 1.72
C VAL A 208 8.93 -16.78 2.74
N PHE A 209 8.56 -15.83 3.57
CA PHE A 209 7.47 -15.98 4.54
C PHE A 209 6.13 -15.77 3.86
N GLN A 210 5.17 -16.69 4.05
CA GLN A 210 3.87 -16.71 3.38
C GLN A 210 2.75 -16.89 4.38
N PHE A 211 1.73 -16.05 4.30
CA PHE A 211 0.49 -16.20 5.06
C PHE A 211 -0.68 -15.53 4.33
N SER A 212 -1.91 -15.77 4.82
CA SER A 212 -3.14 -15.23 4.21
C SER A 212 -3.76 -14.14 5.08
N LEU A 213 -4.36 -13.14 4.42
CA LEU A 213 -5.23 -12.16 5.07
C LEU A 213 -6.68 -12.48 4.75
N THR A 214 -7.56 -12.35 5.74
CA THR A 214 -9.01 -12.57 5.58
C THR A 214 -9.58 -11.69 4.49
N GLY A 215 -10.31 -12.29 3.55
CA GLY A 215 -10.92 -11.57 2.42
C GLY A 215 -9.95 -11.19 1.30
N GLN A 216 -8.71 -11.64 1.32
CA GLN A 216 -7.77 -11.51 0.21
C GLN A 216 -7.56 -12.85 -0.48
N LYS A 217 -7.65 -12.87 -1.81
CA LYS A 217 -7.41 -14.10 -2.60
C LYS A 217 -5.93 -14.48 -2.70
N GLN A 218 -5.05 -13.50 -2.58
CA GLN A 218 -3.61 -13.69 -2.72
C GLN A 218 -2.94 -13.75 -1.36
N LYS A 219 -1.99 -14.68 -1.21
CA LYS A 219 -1.13 -14.74 -0.04
C LYS A 219 -0.19 -13.55 0.02
N ILE A 220 0.10 -13.10 1.21
CA ILE A 220 1.21 -12.19 1.48
C ILE A 220 2.51 -12.99 1.38
N LEU A 221 3.44 -12.52 0.57
CA LEU A 221 4.75 -13.12 0.34
C LEU A 221 5.82 -12.10 0.73
N ILE A 222 6.63 -12.41 1.73
CA ILE A 222 7.66 -11.49 2.22
C ILE A 222 9.02 -12.18 2.17
N PRO A 223 9.93 -11.77 1.27
CA PRO A 223 11.30 -12.24 1.28
C PRO A 223 12.04 -11.78 2.53
N GLY A 224 12.87 -12.66 3.08
CA GLY A 224 13.65 -12.39 4.28
C GLY A 224 14.80 -13.36 4.45
N THR A 225 15.47 -13.25 5.59
CA THR A 225 16.54 -14.14 6.04
C THR A 225 16.21 -14.68 7.43
N ILE A 226 16.45 -15.94 7.65
CA ILE A 226 16.35 -16.55 9.00
C ILE A 226 17.57 -16.09 9.78
N VAL A 227 17.36 -15.26 10.79
CA VAL A 227 18.45 -14.62 11.54
C VAL A 227 18.72 -15.25 12.90
N ARG A 228 17.76 -16.05 13.41
CA ARG A 228 17.87 -16.64 14.75
C ARG A 228 17.08 -17.93 14.84
N PHE A 229 17.62 -18.88 15.59
CA PHE A 229 16.96 -20.09 16.06
C PHE A 229 16.96 -20.12 17.59
N GLU A 230 15.88 -20.54 18.18
CA GLU A 230 15.72 -20.76 19.61
C GLU A 230 15.01 -22.09 19.84
N GLU A 231 15.53 -22.89 20.76
CA GLU A 231 14.85 -24.11 21.24
C GLU A 231 13.60 -23.71 22.04
N VAL A 232 12.54 -24.50 21.89
CA VAL A 232 11.32 -24.29 22.66
C VAL A 232 11.38 -25.20 23.89
N VAL A 233 11.45 -24.60 25.07
CA VAL A 233 11.56 -25.34 26.34
C VAL A 233 10.44 -26.39 26.46
N GLY A 234 10.84 -27.64 26.70
CA GLY A 234 9.92 -28.77 26.82
C GLY A 234 9.36 -29.33 25.51
N ARG A 235 9.87 -28.89 24.37
CA ARG A 235 9.44 -29.35 23.05
C ARG A 235 10.63 -29.44 22.08
N GLU A 236 11.33 -30.56 22.09
CA GLU A 236 12.48 -30.83 21.21
C GLU A 236 12.09 -30.97 19.74
N ASP A 237 10.82 -31.24 19.45
CA ASP A 237 10.23 -31.35 18.11
C ASP A 237 9.90 -30.03 17.49
N ILE A 238 10.05 -28.88 18.19
CA ILE A 238 9.67 -27.54 17.73
C ILE A 238 10.85 -26.57 17.88
N GLY A 239 11.16 -25.84 16.80
CA GLY A 239 12.10 -24.72 16.83
C GLY A 239 11.40 -23.39 16.61
N ALA A 240 11.86 -22.35 17.32
CA ALA A 240 11.41 -20.98 17.09
C ALA A 240 12.43 -20.23 16.22
N PHE A 241 11.99 -19.67 15.10
CA PHE A 241 12.83 -18.96 14.14
C PHE A 241 12.47 -17.48 14.07
N GLY A 242 13.48 -16.64 14.16
CA GLY A 242 13.38 -15.22 13.86
C GLY A 242 13.69 -14.96 12.37
N ILE A 243 12.79 -14.27 11.69
CA ILE A 243 12.93 -13.91 10.28
C ILE A 243 13.08 -12.39 10.21
N SER A 244 14.13 -11.91 9.53
CA SER A 244 14.30 -10.50 9.17
C SER A 244 13.85 -10.30 7.73
N PHE A 245 12.93 -9.37 7.50
CA PHE A 245 12.37 -9.10 6.16
C PHE A 245 13.28 -8.19 5.35
N VAL A 246 13.28 -8.39 4.03
CA VAL A 246 13.91 -7.45 3.09
C VAL A 246 12.99 -6.25 2.94
N GLU A 247 13.44 -5.10 3.44
CA GLU A 247 12.65 -3.86 3.57
C GLU A 247 12.00 -3.41 2.27
N GLU A 248 12.78 -3.36 1.19
CA GLU A 248 12.35 -2.90 -0.13
C GLU A 248 11.34 -3.86 -0.80
N LYS A 249 11.35 -5.13 -0.36
CA LYS A 249 10.47 -6.18 -0.87
C LYS A 249 9.28 -6.47 0.03
N THR A 250 9.17 -5.78 1.17
CA THR A 250 8.01 -5.92 2.07
C THR A 250 6.77 -5.28 1.44
N PRO A 251 5.69 -6.06 1.19
CA PRO A 251 4.52 -5.56 0.48
C PRO A 251 3.82 -4.41 1.22
N MET A 252 3.30 -3.44 0.48
CA MET A 252 2.55 -2.32 1.03
C MET A 252 1.31 -2.79 1.80
N SER A 253 0.64 -3.85 1.34
CA SER A 253 -0.50 -4.47 2.04
C SER A 253 -0.14 -4.92 3.45
N TYR A 254 1.04 -5.53 3.63
CA TYR A 254 1.56 -5.91 4.94
C TYR A 254 1.83 -4.68 5.82
N LYS A 255 2.55 -3.69 5.27
CA LYS A 255 2.87 -2.45 6.00
C LYS A 255 1.60 -1.76 6.51
N MET A 256 0.55 -1.71 5.68
CA MET A 256 -0.73 -1.12 6.08
C MET A 256 -1.44 -1.90 7.18
N VAL A 257 -1.42 -3.23 7.12
CA VAL A 257 -2.04 -4.08 8.17
C VAL A 257 -1.37 -3.83 9.52
N ILE A 258 -0.04 -3.89 9.58
CA ILE A 258 0.72 -3.62 10.82
C ILE A 258 0.47 -2.19 11.31
N ASN A 259 0.55 -1.20 10.41
CA ASN A 259 0.34 0.20 10.76
C ASN A 259 -1.06 0.48 11.33
N ASN A 260 -2.10 -0.07 10.70
CA ASN A 260 -3.47 0.09 11.15
C ASN A 260 -3.68 -0.50 12.54
N TYR A 261 -3.13 -1.68 12.80
CA TYR A 261 -3.16 -2.30 14.12
C TYR A 261 -2.52 -1.41 15.18
N LEU A 262 -1.27 -1.00 14.96
CA LEU A 262 -0.51 -0.18 15.91
C LEU A 262 -1.17 1.19 16.16
N ARG A 263 -1.80 1.77 15.15
CA ARG A 263 -2.54 3.04 15.28
C ARG A 263 -3.76 2.89 16.19
N ILE A 264 -4.58 1.87 15.98
CA ILE A 264 -5.81 1.65 16.75
C ILE A 264 -5.48 1.36 18.22
N HIS A 265 -4.49 0.49 18.48
CA HIS A 265 -4.14 0.12 19.85
C HIS A 265 -3.52 1.25 20.68
N ARG A 266 -2.85 2.22 20.05
CA ARG A 266 -2.35 3.42 20.77
C ARG A 266 -3.43 4.42 21.14
N GLN A 267 -4.50 4.47 20.37
CA GLN A 267 -5.64 5.34 20.70
C GLN A 267 -6.43 4.80 21.91
N ALA A 268 -6.41 3.50 22.14
CA ALA A 268 -7.06 2.85 23.28
C ALA A 268 -6.26 3.01 24.61
N HIS A 269 -4.99 3.41 24.55
CA HIS A 269 -4.10 3.61 25.72
C HIS A 269 -3.77 5.07 26.03
N ARG A 270 -4.41 6.02 25.35
CA ARG A 270 -4.42 7.45 25.64
C ARG A 270 -5.78 7.92 26.11
#